data_98345b8fb83d45695899018ecf48c9fa
#
_entry.id   98345b8fb83d45695899018ecf48c9fa
#
_cell.length_a   1.000
_cell.length_b   1.000
_cell.length_c   1.000
_cell.angle_alpha   90.00
_cell.angle_beta   90.00
_cell.angle_gamma   90.00
#
_symmetry.space_group_name_H-M   'P 1'
#
loop_
_entity.id
_entity.type
_entity.pdbx_description
1 polymer ?
#
loop_
_entity_poly.entity_id
_entity_poly.type
_entity_poly.pdbx_seq_one_letter_code
_entity_poly.pdbx_strand_id
1 'polypeptide(L)' 'MIKTEYARRIDSTGRLVIPSKLRAELGIETGDTYEFSIHEENGRKYLCIECYNAVDDIERAKQILRDAGYTLG' A
#
# COMPACT_ATOMS: atom_id res chain seq x y z
N MET A 1 -6.98 -6.49 -13.45
CA MET A 1 -6.15 -5.28 -13.13
C MET A 1 -6.23 -4.30 -14.28
N ILE A 2 -6.53 -3.06 -14.00
CA ILE A 2 -6.64 -2.00 -15.00
C ILE A 2 -5.28 -1.32 -15.13
N LYS A 3 -4.75 -1.27 -16.35
CA LYS A 3 -3.52 -0.55 -16.61
C LYS A 3 -3.79 0.95 -16.68
N THR A 4 -2.89 1.74 -16.10
CA THR A 4 -2.91 3.19 -16.24
C THR A 4 -1.87 3.62 -17.28
N GLU A 5 -1.92 4.87 -17.69
CA GLU A 5 -0.90 5.46 -18.57
C GLU A 5 0.29 5.99 -17.77
N TYR A 6 0.27 5.87 -16.44
CA TYR A 6 1.29 6.43 -15.57
C TYR A 6 2.43 5.46 -15.34
N ALA A 7 3.65 5.98 -15.42
CA ALA A 7 4.87 5.28 -15.05
C ALA A 7 5.78 6.25 -14.32
N ARG A 8 6.47 5.78 -13.29
CA ARG A 8 7.39 6.62 -12.50
C ARG A 8 8.63 5.83 -12.15
N ARG A 9 9.75 6.54 -12.12
CA ARG A 9 11.04 5.96 -11.76
C ARG A 9 11.22 6.00 -10.25
N ILE A 10 11.71 4.90 -9.68
CA ILE A 10 12.11 4.87 -8.27
C ILE A 10 13.47 5.57 -8.16
N ASP A 11 13.61 6.46 -7.17
CA ASP A 11 14.87 7.17 -6.94
C ASP A 11 15.88 6.32 -6.14
N SER A 12 17.07 6.88 -5.91
CA SER A 12 18.15 6.16 -5.21
C SER A 12 17.84 5.83 -3.75
N THR A 13 16.86 6.49 -3.16
CA THR A 13 16.42 6.23 -1.78
C THR A 13 15.17 5.36 -1.70
N GLY A 14 14.73 4.83 -2.83
CA GLY A 14 13.56 3.95 -2.88
C GLY A 14 12.21 4.68 -2.92
N ARG A 15 12.21 5.98 -3.21
CA ARG A 15 10.97 6.77 -3.26
C ARG A 15 10.35 6.71 -4.65
N LEU A 16 9.03 6.64 -4.66
CA LEU A 16 8.23 6.61 -5.87
C LEU A 16 7.08 7.61 -5.71
N VAL A 17 6.95 8.53 -6.67
CA VAL A 17 5.88 9.53 -6.63
C VAL A 17 4.62 8.95 -7.26
N ILE A 18 3.53 8.96 -6.52
CA ILE A 18 2.22 8.60 -7.06
C ILE A 18 1.64 9.84 -7.76
N PRO A 19 1.30 9.74 -9.06
CA PRO A 19 0.74 10.89 -9.79
C PRO A 19 -0.51 11.46 -9.11
N SER A 20 -0.63 12.79 -9.13
CA SER A 20 -1.73 13.47 -8.44
C SER A 20 -3.12 13.04 -8.94
N LYS A 21 -3.26 12.81 -10.24
CA LYS A 21 -4.53 12.33 -10.80
C LYS A 21 -4.90 10.94 -10.29
N LEU A 22 -3.90 10.07 -10.16
CA LEU A 22 -4.11 8.72 -9.63
C LEU A 22 -4.47 8.77 -8.15
N ARG A 23 -3.82 9.65 -7.39
CA ARG A 23 -4.17 9.86 -5.97
C ARG A 23 -5.61 10.33 -5.81
N ALA A 24 -6.04 11.27 -6.65
CA ALA A 24 -7.42 11.78 -6.62
C ALA A 24 -8.42 10.67 -6.95
N GLU A 25 -8.13 9.86 -7.96
CA GLU A 25 -9.01 8.77 -8.37
C GLU A 25 -9.15 7.70 -7.29
N LEU A 26 -8.08 7.42 -6.57
CA LEU A 26 -8.07 6.41 -5.50
C LEU A 26 -8.45 6.97 -4.14
N GLY A 27 -8.64 8.28 -4.02
CA GLY A 27 -8.96 8.92 -2.74
C GLY A 27 -7.79 8.94 -1.77
N ILE A 28 -6.57 8.97 -2.27
CA ILE A 28 -5.36 9.02 -1.43
C ILE A 28 -5.14 10.43 -0.93
N GLU A 29 -5.09 10.59 0.39
CA GLU A 29 -4.92 11.90 1.03
C GLU A 29 -3.65 11.93 1.87
N THR A 30 -3.12 13.14 2.07
CA THR A 30 -1.97 13.35 2.94
C THR A 30 -2.28 12.87 4.36
N GLY A 31 -1.37 12.10 4.93
CA GLY A 31 -1.54 11.55 6.26
C GLY A 31 -2.19 10.17 6.29
N ASP A 32 -2.69 9.68 5.17
CA ASP A 32 -3.23 8.33 5.09
C ASP A 32 -2.12 7.29 5.33
N THR A 33 -2.49 6.18 5.93
CA THR A 33 -1.59 5.04 6.12
C THR A 33 -1.90 3.96 5.10
N TYR A 34 -0.84 3.44 4.47
CA TYR A 34 -0.97 2.39 3.46
C TYR A 34 -0.20 1.15 3.86
N GLU A 35 -0.81 0.01 3.63
CA GLU A 35 -0.19 -1.29 3.78
C GLU A 35 0.36 -1.76 2.44
N PHE A 36 1.56 -2.30 2.43
CA PHE A 36 2.17 -2.89 1.24
C PHE A 36 1.98 -4.39 1.25
N SER A 37 1.67 -4.94 0.09
CA SER A 37 1.61 -6.38 -0.10
C SER A 37 2.22 -6.76 -1.44
N ILE A 38 2.59 -8.02 -1.58
CA ILE A 38 3.13 -8.57 -2.82
C ILE A 38 2.11 -9.53 -3.39
N HIS A 39 1.75 -9.31 -4.65
CA HIS A 39 0.95 -10.26 -5.41
C HIS A 39 1.84 -10.91 -6.46
N GLU A 40 1.77 -12.22 -6.58
CA GLU A 40 2.53 -12.97 -7.59
C GLU A 40 1.59 -13.74 -8.48
N GLU A 41 1.76 -13.59 -9.79
CA GLU A 41 0.94 -14.25 -10.78
C GLU A 41 1.76 -14.52 -12.04
N ASN A 42 1.79 -15.75 -12.51
CA ASN A 42 2.50 -16.15 -13.72
C ASN A 42 3.98 -15.73 -13.74
N GLY A 43 4.64 -15.82 -12.59
CA GLY A 43 6.04 -15.44 -12.46
C GLY A 43 6.29 -13.95 -12.35
N ARG A 44 5.24 -13.11 -12.34
CA ARG A 44 5.35 -11.67 -12.14
C ARG A 44 5.00 -11.30 -10.71
N LYS A 45 5.76 -10.37 -10.16
CA LYS A 45 5.50 -9.84 -8.82
C LYS A 45 5.00 -8.41 -8.93
N TYR A 46 3.98 -8.10 -8.19
CA TYR A 46 3.34 -6.80 -8.16
C TYR A 46 3.39 -6.24 -6.76
N LEU A 47 3.73 -4.95 -6.66
CA LEU A 47 3.58 -4.22 -5.40
C LEU A 47 2.16 -3.69 -5.32
N CYS A 48 1.46 -4.07 -4.28
CA CYS A 48 0.10 -3.59 -4.01
C CYS A 48 0.09 -2.70 -2.78
N ILE A 49 -0.69 -1.65 -2.82
CA ILE A 49 -0.90 -0.79 -1.65
C ILE A 49 -2.39 -0.69 -1.38
N GLU A 50 -2.74 -0.64 -0.11
CA GLU A 50 -4.11 -0.57 0.35
C GLU A 50 -4.21 0.39 1.52
N CYS A 51 -5.20 1.28 1.47
CA CYS A 51 -5.41 2.26 2.53
C CYS A 51 -6.11 1.62 3.73
N TYR A 52 -5.63 1.92 4.92
CA TYR A 52 -6.36 1.63 6.14
C TYR A 52 -7.43 2.69 6.35
N ASN A 53 -8.68 2.29 6.64
CA ASN A 53 -9.66 3.23 7.14
C ASN A 53 -9.66 3.21 8.69
N ALA A 54 -10.21 4.29 9.27
CA ALA A 54 -10.07 4.55 10.70
C ALA A 54 -10.57 3.44 11.62
N VAL A 55 -11.61 2.71 11.24
CA VAL A 55 -12.17 1.61 12.04
C VAL A 55 -11.37 0.33 11.84
N ASP A 56 -10.98 0.05 10.61
CA ASP A 56 -10.26 -1.18 10.26
C ASP A 56 -8.79 -1.13 10.64
N ASP A 57 -8.20 0.08 10.72
CA ASP A 57 -6.78 0.28 11.03
C ASP A 57 -6.36 -0.42 12.32
N ILE A 58 -7.17 -0.31 13.37
CA ILE A 58 -6.84 -0.87 14.68
C ILE A 58 -6.79 -2.40 14.61
N GLU A 59 -7.77 -3.02 13.99
CA GLU A 59 -7.83 -4.48 13.87
C GLU A 59 -6.76 -5.01 12.94
N ARG A 60 -6.52 -4.34 11.82
CA ARG A 60 -5.47 -4.73 10.88
C ARG A 60 -4.08 -4.58 11.49
N ALA A 61 -3.83 -3.52 12.23
CA ALA A 61 -2.57 -3.34 12.94
C ALA A 61 -2.34 -4.44 13.97
N LYS A 62 -3.36 -4.83 14.71
CA LYS A 62 -3.30 -5.94 15.65
C LYS A 62 -2.99 -7.26 14.96
N GLN A 63 -3.59 -7.51 13.80
CA GLN A 63 -3.35 -8.71 13.03
C GLN A 63 -1.91 -8.77 12.52
N ILE A 64 -1.41 -7.66 11.98
CA ILE A 64 -0.04 -7.55 11.50
C ILE A 64 0.97 -7.82 12.63
N LEU A 65 0.75 -7.24 13.80
CA LEU A 65 1.61 -7.46 14.96
C LEU A 65 1.60 -8.91 15.43
N ARG A 66 0.45 -9.56 15.42
CA ARG A 66 0.34 -10.99 15.77
C ARG A 66 1.09 -11.86 14.77
N ASP A 67 0.93 -11.59 13.48
CA ASP A 67 1.61 -12.35 12.41
C ASP A 67 3.13 -12.18 12.49
N ALA A 68 3.60 -11.04 13.00
CA ALA A 68 5.02 -10.79 13.22
C ALA A 68 5.53 -11.34 14.56
N GLY A 69 4.66 -11.99 15.34
CA GLY A 69 5.05 -12.62 16.61
C GLY A 69 4.97 -11.71 17.84
N TYR A 70 4.38 -10.55 17.72
CA TYR A 70 4.17 -9.64 18.84
C TYR A 70 2.90 -10.01 19.59
N THR A 71 2.96 -9.83 20.92
CA THR A 71 1.80 -10.04 21.79
C THR A 71 1.24 -8.69 22.19
N LEU A 72 -0.04 -8.47 21.89
CA LEU A 72 -0.76 -7.29 22.35
C LEU A 72 -1.47 -7.67 23.64
N GLY A 73 -0.83 -7.33 24.74
CA GLY A 73 -1.35 -7.64 26.07
C GLY A 73 -2.42 -6.71 26.52
#